data_bcc877d03cff5de3c87d68f200975ea5
#
_entry.id   bcc877d03cff5de3c87d68f200975ea5
#
_cell.length_a   1.000
_cell.length_b   1.000
_cell.length_c   1.000
_cell.angle_alpha   90.00
_cell.angle_beta   90.00
_cell.angle_gamma   90.00
#
_symmetry.space_group_name_H-M   'P 1'
#
loop_
_entity.id
_entity.type
_entity.pdbx_description
1 polymer ?
#
loop_
_entity_poly.entity_id
_entity_poly.type
_entity_poly.pdbx_seq_one_letter_code
_entity_poly.pdbx_strand_id
1 'polypeptide(L)'
;MQNFKPYYAVIFTSTQNINTEGYSEMAIKMETLAKKQEGFIGIDSARETVGITVSYWDSLDAIKNWKQQSEHLQAQLQGRNHWYSWYNVKICKVEREYEFNASK
;
A
#
# COMPACT_ATOMS: atom_id res chain seq x y z
N MET A 1 -0.77 27.37 -17.76
CA MET A 1 -0.18 26.05 -17.88
C MET A 1 -0.02 25.39 -16.52
N GLN A 2 -0.41 24.17 -16.45
CA GLN A 2 -0.33 23.40 -15.23
C GLN A 2 0.97 22.60 -15.17
N ASN A 3 1.66 22.69 -14.05
CA ASN A 3 2.86 21.89 -13.86
C ASN A 3 2.48 20.69 -12.98
N PHE A 4 2.65 19.52 -13.53
CA PHE A 4 2.42 18.31 -12.76
C PHE A 4 3.56 18.13 -11.76
N LYS A 5 3.19 17.87 -10.51
CA LYS A 5 4.18 17.59 -9.48
C LYS A 5 4.27 16.07 -9.30
N PRO A 6 5.39 15.45 -9.66
CA PRO A 6 5.53 14.02 -9.49
C PRO A 6 5.36 13.59 -8.04
N TYR A 7 4.87 12.39 -7.87
CA TYR A 7 4.77 11.77 -6.56
C TYR A 7 5.15 10.29 -6.71
N TYR A 8 4.92 9.50 -5.68
CA TYR A 8 5.50 8.17 -5.66
C TYR A 8 4.43 7.14 -5.32
N ALA A 9 4.61 5.93 -5.85
CA ALA A 9 3.70 4.83 -5.62
C ALA A 9 4.47 3.66 -5.04
N VAL A 10 3.86 2.99 -4.05
CA VAL A 10 4.34 1.72 -3.55
C VAL A 10 3.37 0.66 -4.05
N ILE A 11 3.87 -0.26 -4.85
CA ILE A 11 3.06 -1.34 -5.40
C ILE A 11 3.39 -2.61 -4.63
N PHE A 12 2.43 -3.09 -3.87
CA PHE A 12 2.56 -4.29 -3.06
C PHE A 12 1.71 -5.38 -3.70
N THR A 13 2.38 -6.41 -4.22
CA THR A 13 1.72 -7.53 -4.88
C THR A 13 1.96 -8.77 -4.04
N SER A 14 0.92 -9.56 -3.80
CA SER A 14 1.05 -10.69 -2.89
C SER A 14 0.11 -11.83 -3.21
N THR A 15 0.50 -13.03 -2.76
CA THR A 15 -0.38 -14.18 -2.71
C THR A 15 -0.49 -14.62 -1.26
N GLN A 16 -1.65 -15.15 -0.89
CA GLN A 16 -1.92 -15.51 0.51
C GLN A 16 -1.57 -16.96 0.79
N ASN A 17 -1.22 -17.22 2.03
CA ASN A 17 -1.12 -18.58 2.55
C ASN A 17 -2.50 -19.16 2.74
N ILE A 18 -2.54 -20.45 3.05
CA ILE A 18 -3.80 -21.16 3.32
C ILE A 18 -4.47 -20.56 4.54
N ASN A 19 -3.72 -20.31 5.60
CA ASN A 19 -4.29 -19.75 6.82
C ASN A 19 -4.23 -18.23 6.74
N THR A 20 -5.40 -17.61 6.64
CA THR A 20 -5.50 -16.15 6.57
C THR A 20 -6.20 -15.57 7.79
N GLU A 21 -6.26 -16.31 8.88
CA GLU A 21 -6.88 -15.81 10.10
C GLU A 21 -6.21 -14.53 10.56
N GLY A 22 -7.03 -13.50 10.82
CA GLY A 22 -6.54 -12.19 11.25
C GLY A 22 -6.12 -11.27 10.11
N TYR A 23 -6.11 -11.77 8.88
CA TYR A 23 -5.65 -10.96 7.75
C TYR A 23 -6.53 -9.73 7.52
N SER A 24 -7.84 -9.90 7.55
CA SER A 24 -8.76 -8.79 7.29
C SER A 24 -8.61 -7.69 8.33
N GLU A 25 -8.44 -8.06 9.59
CA GLU A 25 -8.22 -7.08 10.65
C GLU A 25 -6.90 -6.35 10.45
N MET A 26 -5.86 -7.08 10.09
CA MET A 26 -4.55 -6.49 9.81
C MET A 26 -4.63 -5.50 8.66
N ALA A 27 -5.33 -5.89 7.60
CA ALA A 27 -5.43 -5.03 6.42
C ALA A 27 -6.14 -3.71 6.75
N ILE A 28 -7.20 -3.78 7.56
CA ILE A 28 -7.92 -2.57 7.99
C ILE A 28 -7.03 -1.68 8.84
N LYS A 29 -6.30 -2.27 9.79
CA LYS A 29 -5.40 -1.51 10.66
C LYS A 29 -4.27 -0.89 9.88
N MET A 30 -3.76 -1.62 8.89
CA MET A 30 -2.67 -1.14 8.04
C MET A 30 -3.12 0.07 7.23
N GLU A 31 -4.30 -0.01 6.63
CA GLU A 31 -4.83 1.11 5.86
C GLU A 31 -5.11 2.31 6.76
N THR A 32 -5.67 2.09 7.94
CA THR A 32 -5.92 3.15 8.90
C THR A 32 -4.62 3.85 9.29
N LEU A 33 -3.58 3.06 9.53
CA LEU A 33 -2.27 3.61 9.90
C LEU A 33 -1.67 4.40 8.75
N ALA A 34 -1.78 3.88 7.52
CA ALA A 34 -1.23 4.56 6.35
C ALA A 34 -1.84 5.94 6.17
N LYS A 35 -3.16 6.04 6.35
CA LYS A 35 -3.87 7.29 6.16
C LYS A 35 -3.45 8.38 7.14
N LYS A 36 -2.85 7.98 8.27
CA LYS A 36 -2.38 8.92 9.29
C LYS A 36 -0.95 9.36 9.05
N GLN A 37 -0.24 8.77 8.11
CA GLN A 37 1.16 9.09 7.89
C GLN A 37 1.31 10.39 7.12
N GLU A 38 2.34 11.15 7.48
CA GLU A 38 2.68 12.34 6.74
C GLU A 38 3.09 11.96 5.32
N GLY A 39 2.56 12.69 4.34
CA GLY A 39 2.89 12.43 2.95
C GLY A 39 1.97 11.42 2.24
N PHE A 40 1.02 10.84 2.97
CA PHE A 40 0.07 9.92 2.35
C PHE A 40 -0.87 10.67 1.41
N ILE A 41 -1.05 10.15 0.19
CA ILE A 41 -1.93 10.76 -0.80
C ILE A 41 -3.18 9.91 -1.04
N GLY A 42 -3.02 8.60 -1.17
CA GLY A 42 -4.16 7.74 -1.45
C GLY A 42 -3.77 6.27 -1.54
N ILE A 43 -4.77 5.43 -1.72
CA ILE A 43 -4.55 3.99 -1.78
C ILE A 43 -5.62 3.33 -2.63
N ASP A 44 -5.22 2.37 -3.45
CA ASP A 44 -6.10 1.52 -4.23
C ASP A 44 -5.72 0.07 -3.99
N SER A 45 -6.70 -0.81 -3.88
CA SER A 45 -6.38 -2.22 -3.69
C SER A 45 -7.47 -3.11 -4.27
N ALA A 46 -7.05 -4.29 -4.67
CA ALA A 46 -7.95 -5.34 -5.17
C ALA A 46 -7.28 -6.68 -4.92
N ARG A 47 -8.08 -7.69 -4.66
CA ARG A 47 -7.54 -9.04 -4.41
C ARG A 47 -8.47 -10.11 -4.92
N GLU A 48 -7.85 -11.04 -5.62
CA GLU A 48 -8.42 -12.36 -5.87
C GLU A 48 -7.34 -13.37 -5.51
N THR A 49 -6.88 -14.18 -6.46
CA THR A 49 -5.73 -15.07 -6.22
C THR A 49 -4.48 -14.25 -5.93
N VAL A 50 -4.33 -13.16 -6.65
CA VAL A 50 -3.24 -12.19 -6.43
C VAL A 50 -3.86 -10.91 -5.91
N GLY A 51 -3.26 -10.37 -4.87
CA GLY A 51 -3.67 -9.08 -4.33
C GLY A 51 -2.69 -7.99 -4.74
N ILE A 52 -3.21 -6.82 -5.06
CA ILE A 52 -2.39 -5.68 -5.41
C ILE A 52 -2.90 -4.49 -4.60
N THR A 53 -1.99 -3.86 -3.87
CA THR A 53 -2.27 -2.63 -3.16
C THR A 53 -1.29 -1.58 -3.65
N VAL A 54 -1.81 -0.44 -4.09
CA VAL A 54 -0.97 0.67 -4.51
C VAL A 54 -1.25 1.83 -3.58
N SER A 55 -0.22 2.29 -2.89
CA SER A 55 -0.33 3.48 -2.05
C SER A 55 0.49 4.60 -2.67
N TYR A 56 0.02 5.83 -2.49
CA TYR A 56 0.62 6.99 -3.12
C TYR A 56 1.12 7.96 -2.05
N TRP A 57 2.31 8.51 -2.29
CA TRP A 57 3.05 9.28 -1.29
C TRP A 57 3.72 10.47 -1.94
N ASP A 58 3.84 11.56 -1.19
CA ASP A 58 4.41 12.78 -1.74
C ASP A 58 5.94 12.75 -1.81
N SER A 59 6.60 11.82 -1.10
CA SER A 59 8.06 11.77 -1.08
C SER A 59 8.57 10.38 -0.79
N LEU A 60 9.83 10.14 -1.14
CA LEU A 60 10.50 8.88 -0.80
C LEU A 60 10.73 8.78 0.71
N ASP A 61 10.94 9.90 1.39
CA ASP A 61 11.08 9.88 2.85
C ASP A 61 9.81 9.42 3.53
N ALA A 62 8.66 9.85 3.02
CA ALA A 62 7.38 9.41 3.56
C ALA A 62 7.22 7.88 3.41
N ILE A 63 7.66 7.34 2.28
CA ILE A 63 7.61 5.89 2.05
C ILE A 63 8.53 5.16 3.03
N LYS A 64 9.71 5.70 3.25
CA LYS A 64 10.67 5.09 4.18
C LYS A 64 10.10 5.04 5.59
N ASN A 65 9.47 6.11 6.04
CA ASN A 65 8.84 6.15 7.34
C ASN A 65 7.66 5.17 7.41
N TRP A 66 6.86 5.13 6.35
CA TRP A 66 5.74 4.22 6.27
C TRP A 66 6.20 2.76 6.35
N LYS A 67 7.29 2.43 5.68
CA LYS A 67 7.82 1.07 5.71
C LYS A 67 8.13 0.65 7.14
N GLN A 68 8.76 1.51 7.91
CA GLN A 68 9.09 1.21 9.30
C GLN A 68 7.83 0.99 10.13
N GLN A 69 6.84 1.85 9.97
CA GLN A 69 5.59 1.74 10.72
C GLN A 69 4.83 0.48 10.35
N SER A 70 4.76 0.17 9.06
CA SER A 70 4.01 -0.99 8.59
C SER A 70 4.66 -2.29 9.04
N GLU A 71 5.98 -2.36 9.02
CA GLU A 71 6.69 -3.56 9.47
C GLU A 71 6.50 -3.78 10.97
N HIS A 72 6.51 -2.68 11.72
CA HIS A 72 6.31 -2.76 13.16
C HIS A 72 4.91 -3.27 13.49
N LEU A 73 3.90 -2.72 12.84
CA LEU A 73 2.52 -3.15 13.06
C LEU A 73 2.34 -4.61 12.65
N GLN A 74 2.92 -4.99 11.51
CA GLN A 74 2.82 -6.37 11.03
C GLN A 74 3.43 -7.34 12.03
N ALA A 75 4.60 -6.99 12.58
CA ALA A 75 5.25 -7.82 13.58
C ALA A 75 4.40 -7.99 14.83
N GLN A 76 3.73 -6.92 15.26
CA GLN A 76 2.87 -6.95 16.43
C GLN A 76 1.66 -7.86 16.23
N LEU A 77 1.04 -7.77 15.06
CA LEU A 77 -0.22 -8.47 14.81
C LEU A 77 -0.03 -9.90 14.35
N GLN A 78 1.02 -10.13 13.56
CA GLN A 78 1.23 -11.43 12.93
C GLN A 78 1.77 -12.48 13.91
N GLY A 79 2.65 -12.07 14.80
CA GLY A 79 3.30 -13.03 15.66
C GLY A 79 4.07 -14.04 14.83
N ARG A 80 3.66 -15.30 14.91
CA ARG A 80 4.28 -16.36 14.13
C ARG A 80 3.51 -16.72 12.89
N ASN A 81 2.36 -16.10 12.67
CA ASN A 81 1.53 -16.38 11.51
C ASN A 81 2.07 -15.66 10.29
N HIS A 82 2.02 -16.33 9.16
CA HIS A 82 2.46 -15.76 7.89
C HIS A 82 1.27 -15.75 6.94
N TRP A 83 0.72 -14.57 6.69
CA TRP A 83 -0.45 -14.43 5.84
C TRP A 83 -0.12 -14.56 4.37
N TYR A 84 1.14 -14.30 4.00
CA TYR A 84 1.54 -14.29 2.59
C TYR A 84 2.41 -15.49 2.27
N SER A 85 2.09 -16.15 1.15
CA SER A 85 3.00 -17.15 0.59
C SER A 85 4.10 -16.47 -0.22
N TRP A 86 3.82 -15.26 -0.67
CA TRP A 86 4.77 -14.48 -1.47
C TRP A 86 4.33 -13.03 -1.50
N TYR A 87 5.28 -12.11 -1.54
CA TYR A 87 4.97 -10.73 -1.85
C TYR A 87 6.17 -10.05 -2.49
N ASN A 88 5.88 -8.97 -3.18
CA ASN A 88 6.86 -8.15 -3.86
C ASN A 88 6.47 -6.69 -3.67
N VAL A 89 7.44 -5.83 -3.46
CA VAL A 89 7.21 -4.41 -3.27
C VAL A 89 8.02 -3.65 -4.31
N LYS A 90 7.36 -2.75 -5.03
CA LYS A 90 8.01 -1.85 -5.97
C LYS A 90 7.73 -0.43 -5.57
N ILE A 91 8.74 0.41 -5.62
CA ILE A 91 8.61 1.84 -5.37
C ILE A 91 8.85 2.54 -6.69
N CYS A 92 7.87 3.31 -7.13
CA CYS A 92 7.87 3.91 -8.45
C CYS A 92 7.62 5.39 -8.34
N LYS A 93 8.13 6.13 -9.31
CA LYS A 93 7.83 7.55 -9.43
C LYS A 93 6.70 7.71 -10.43
N VAL A 94 5.66 8.42 -10.03
CA VAL A 94 4.57 8.77 -10.93
C VAL A 94 4.96 10.08 -11.59
N GLU A 95 5.34 9.99 -12.85
CA GLU A 95 5.83 11.16 -13.58
C GLU A 95 4.71 11.97 -14.20
N ARG A 96 3.61 11.30 -14.55
CA ARG A 96 2.43 11.95 -15.12
C ARG A 96 1.23 11.06 -14.86
N GLU A 97 0.06 11.65 -14.89
CA GLU A 97 -1.16 10.87 -14.82
C GLU A 97 -2.25 11.51 -15.65
N TYR A 98 -3.18 10.70 -16.12
CA TYR A 98 -4.31 11.12 -16.91
C TYR A 98 -5.55 10.44 -16.35
N GLU A 99 -6.65 11.14 -16.37
CA GLU A 99 -7.88 10.59 -15.86
C GLU A 99 -9.01 10.87 -16.84
N PHE A 100 -9.89 9.91 -17.02
CA PHE A 100 -11.07 10.04 -17.83
C PHE A 100 -12.30 9.72 -17.00
N ASN A 101 -13.29 10.57 -17.06
CA ASN A 101 -14.57 10.36 -16.39
C ASN A 101 -15.67 10.38 -17.42
N ALA A 102 -16.42 9.28 -17.50
CA ALA A 102 -17.54 9.15 -18.44
C ALA A 102 -18.85 9.56 -17.76
N SER A 103 -18.81 10.54 -16.91
CA SER A 103 -19.98 10.92 -16.14
C SER A 103 -21.02 11.59 -16.98
N LYS A 104 -21.89 11.34 -16.70
CA LYS A 104 -22.86 11.94 -17.12
C LYS A 104 -23.44 12.66 -17.11
#